data_ec7c8c958a2c4a2a04fa1a33cf882bbb
#
_entry.id   ec7c8c958a2c4a2a04fa1a33cf882bbb
#
_cell.length_a   1.000
_cell.length_b   1.000
_cell.length_c   1.000
_cell.angle_alpha   90.00
_cell.angle_beta   90.00
_cell.angle_gamma   90.00
#
_symmetry.space_group_name_H-M   'P 1'
#
loop_
_entity.id
_entity.type
_entity.pdbx_description
1 polymer ?
#
loop_
_entity_poly.entity_id
_entity_poly.type
_entity_poly.pdbx_seq_one_letter_code
_entity_poly.pdbx_strand_id
1 'polypeptide(L)'
;MKWLRSLVIFDRGGVASSPDWEKIHESYVRSIESIDFPKGKGFLKLRRKTKKPDGKYKRNGVGYLKQRFLDHLIKVEHWRAEGGFKIEKSEIQTVVSLYPSLESYREPITSMFGDFDFVTTTPSGLHVAIEWETGNISSSHRSMNKLAIALETGEIQVGVLIVPSRDLYDHLTDRIGNIKELSGYLIMWQKLGLHVHKGLLVISVVEHDELTD
;
A
#
# COMPACT_ATOMS: atom_id res chain seq x y z
N MET A 1 -7.66 -6.85 14.36
CA MET A 1 -7.95 -5.97 13.20
C MET A 1 -8.56 -6.81 12.11
N LYS A 2 -9.48 -6.27 11.33
CA LYS A 2 -10.12 -7.04 10.25
C LYS A 2 -9.53 -6.66 8.88
N TRP A 3 -9.20 -7.66 8.08
CA TRP A 3 -9.14 -7.47 6.65
C TRP A 3 -10.56 -7.53 6.08
N LEU A 4 -10.97 -6.51 5.31
CA LEU A 4 -12.32 -6.49 4.72
C LEU A 4 -12.34 -7.09 3.32
N ARG A 5 -11.39 -6.68 2.48
CA ARG A 5 -11.31 -7.09 1.08
C ARG A 5 -10.03 -6.59 0.43
N SER A 6 -9.67 -7.21 -0.68
CA SER A 6 -8.65 -6.74 -1.60
C SER A 6 -9.32 -6.37 -2.94
N LEU A 7 -9.06 -5.15 -3.41
CA LEU A 7 -9.52 -4.64 -4.69
C LEU A 7 -8.42 -4.87 -5.71
N VAL A 8 -8.65 -5.71 -6.69
CA VAL A 8 -7.75 -5.89 -7.82
C VAL A 8 -7.92 -4.71 -8.76
N ILE A 9 -6.91 -3.86 -8.87
CA ILE A 9 -6.90 -2.69 -9.75
C ILE A 9 -6.62 -3.14 -11.18
N PHE A 10 -5.62 -3.98 -11.35
CA PHE A 10 -5.40 -4.75 -12.57
C PHE A 10 -4.68 -6.07 -12.27
N ASP A 11 -4.89 -7.05 -13.13
CA ASP A 11 -4.15 -8.31 -13.18
C ASP A 11 -3.71 -8.57 -14.62
N ARG A 12 -2.43 -8.71 -14.82
CA ARG A 12 -1.82 -9.03 -16.11
C ARG A 12 -1.03 -10.33 -15.98
N GLY A 13 -1.31 -11.24 -16.92
CA GLY A 13 -0.67 -12.55 -16.92
C GLY A 13 -1.20 -13.53 -15.86
N GLY A 14 -2.41 -13.26 -15.31
CA GLY A 14 -3.10 -14.18 -14.41
C GLY A 14 -2.41 -14.37 -13.05
N VAL A 15 -1.70 -13.35 -12.57
CA VAL A 15 -0.98 -13.41 -11.28
C VAL A 15 -1.94 -13.65 -10.12
N ALA A 16 -3.13 -13.03 -10.16
CA ALA A 16 -4.14 -13.18 -9.11
C ALA A 16 -4.68 -14.63 -8.96
N SER A 17 -4.53 -15.46 -9.99
CA SER A 17 -4.94 -16.86 -9.96
C SER A 17 -3.79 -17.81 -9.63
N SER A 18 -2.61 -17.30 -9.30
CA SER A 18 -1.44 -18.13 -9.00
C SER A 18 -1.42 -18.61 -7.55
N PRO A 19 -0.92 -19.84 -7.28
CA PRO A 19 -0.72 -20.31 -5.91
C PRO A 19 0.23 -19.45 -5.09
N ASP A 20 1.15 -18.75 -5.74
CA ASP A 20 2.07 -17.84 -5.07
C ASP A 20 1.34 -16.61 -4.55
N TRP A 21 0.45 -16.03 -5.36
CA TRP A 21 -0.39 -14.92 -4.89
C TRP A 21 -1.28 -15.33 -3.72
N GLU A 22 -1.89 -16.50 -3.78
CA GLU A 22 -2.72 -17.02 -2.68
C GLU A 22 -1.94 -17.04 -1.37
N LYS A 23 -0.74 -17.60 -1.35
CA LYS A 23 0.15 -17.64 -0.18
C LYS A 23 0.56 -16.26 0.31
N ILE A 24 0.91 -15.36 -0.61
CA ILE A 24 1.26 -13.97 -0.30
C ILE A 24 0.06 -13.24 0.31
N HIS A 25 -1.11 -13.38 -0.30
CA HIS A 25 -2.34 -12.77 0.18
C HIS A 25 -2.68 -13.26 1.60
N GLU A 26 -2.67 -14.55 1.82
CA GLU A 26 -2.89 -15.13 3.16
C GLU A 26 -1.87 -14.62 4.18
N SER A 27 -0.59 -14.55 3.82
CA SER A 27 0.49 -14.11 4.69
C SER A 27 0.26 -12.68 5.21
N TYR A 28 0.01 -11.72 4.33
CA TYR A 28 -0.24 -10.35 4.80
C TYR A 28 -1.62 -10.19 5.46
N VAL A 29 -2.63 -10.98 5.08
CA VAL A 29 -3.93 -10.98 5.76
C VAL A 29 -3.77 -11.49 7.20
N ARG A 30 -3.07 -12.60 7.43
CA ARG A 30 -2.75 -13.05 8.80
C ARG A 30 -2.01 -11.98 9.59
N SER A 31 -1.11 -11.24 8.94
CA SER A 31 -0.39 -10.14 9.57
C SER A 31 -1.31 -8.97 9.94
N ILE A 32 -2.30 -8.63 9.11
CA ILE A 32 -3.34 -7.66 9.43
C ILE A 32 -4.17 -8.13 10.62
N GLU A 33 -4.65 -9.37 10.59
CA GLU A 33 -5.52 -9.96 11.61
C GLU A 33 -4.81 -10.17 12.95
N SER A 34 -3.47 -10.26 12.95
CA SER A 34 -2.66 -10.30 14.17
C SER A 34 -2.61 -8.96 14.93
N ILE A 35 -3.04 -7.86 14.31
CA ILE A 35 -3.03 -6.54 14.95
C ILE A 35 -4.14 -6.47 15.99
N ASP A 36 -3.74 -6.42 17.25
CA ASP A 36 -4.63 -6.35 18.39
C ASP A 36 -4.32 -5.15 19.28
N PHE A 37 -5.35 -4.63 19.91
CA PHE A 37 -5.25 -3.66 20.98
C PHE A 37 -6.48 -3.75 21.91
N PRO A 38 -6.30 -3.85 23.23
CA PRO A 38 -5.03 -4.01 23.95
C PRO A 38 -4.28 -5.30 23.54
N LYS A 39 -2.95 -5.24 23.60
CA LYS A 39 -2.06 -6.34 23.19
C LYS A 39 -2.43 -7.65 23.89
N GLY A 40 -2.47 -8.75 23.14
CA GLY A 40 -2.80 -10.10 23.62
C GLY A 40 -4.29 -10.40 23.69
N LYS A 41 -5.15 -9.53 23.16
CA LYS A 41 -6.61 -9.74 23.14
C LYS A 41 -7.12 -10.40 21.86
N GLY A 42 -6.33 -10.45 20.80
CA GLY A 42 -6.69 -11.06 19.53
C GLY A 42 -7.70 -10.25 18.68
N PHE A 43 -8.01 -9.01 19.08
CA PHE A 43 -8.88 -8.10 18.32
C PHE A 43 -8.44 -6.66 18.50
N LEU A 44 -8.72 -5.83 17.51
CA LEU A 44 -8.41 -4.40 17.54
C LEU A 44 -9.61 -3.60 18.08
N LYS A 45 -9.49 -3.12 19.30
CA LYS A 45 -10.45 -2.25 19.93
C LYS A 45 -9.94 -0.82 19.97
N LEU A 46 -10.58 0.06 19.24
CA LEU A 46 -10.22 1.47 19.18
C LEU A 46 -11.16 2.32 20.03
N ARG A 47 -10.65 3.47 20.47
CA ARG A 47 -11.46 4.48 21.11
C ARG A 47 -12.23 5.27 20.06
N ARG A 48 -13.51 5.54 20.31
CA ARG A 48 -14.28 6.48 19.47
C ARG A 48 -13.60 7.84 19.44
N LYS A 49 -13.70 8.50 18.31
CA LYS A 49 -13.26 9.89 18.16
C LYS A 49 -14.06 10.78 19.09
N THR A 50 -13.43 11.36 20.10
CA THR A 50 -14.05 12.26 21.06
C THR A 50 -13.43 13.64 21.00
N LYS A 51 -14.25 14.69 21.19
CA LYS A 51 -13.79 16.07 21.25
C LYS A 51 -13.31 16.38 22.67
N LYS A 52 -12.09 16.91 22.80
CA LYS A 52 -11.52 17.37 24.06
C LYS A 52 -12.09 18.74 24.45
N PRO A 53 -11.95 19.18 25.71
CA PRO A 53 -12.33 20.52 26.14
C PRO A 53 -11.64 21.65 25.36
N ASP A 54 -10.41 21.41 24.88
CA ASP A 54 -9.64 22.34 24.08
C ASP A 54 -10.08 22.40 22.58
N GLY A 55 -11.17 21.73 22.24
CA GLY A 55 -11.74 21.68 20.89
C GLY A 55 -11.05 20.70 19.95
N LYS A 56 -9.92 20.11 20.33
CA LYS A 56 -9.23 19.09 19.53
C LYS A 56 -9.89 17.72 19.68
N TYR A 57 -9.68 16.87 18.68
CA TYR A 57 -10.17 15.49 18.75
C TYR A 57 -9.12 14.55 19.33
N LYS A 58 -9.56 13.67 20.24
CA LYS A 58 -8.77 12.51 20.67
C LYS A 58 -9.01 11.38 19.69
N ARG A 59 -7.95 10.87 19.09
CA ARG A 59 -7.96 9.81 18.08
C ARG A 59 -6.87 8.78 18.39
N ASN A 60 -6.93 7.64 17.71
CA ASN A 60 -5.93 6.58 17.85
C ASN A 60 -4.78 6.78 16.86
N GLY A 61 -3.54 6.58 17.30
CA GLY A 61 -2.36 6.72 16.44
C GLY A 61 -2.21 5.54 15.48
N VAL A 62 -1.73 5.81 14.27
CA VAL A 62 -1.53 4.79 13.22
C VAL A 62 -0.19 4.06 13.34
N GLY A 63 0.81 4.67 13.97
CA GLY A 63 2.13 4.08 14.13
C GLY A 63 2.10 2.73 14.83
N TYR A 64 1.21 2.57 15.82
CA TYR A 64 1.01 1.29 16.50
C TYR A 64 0.55 0.19 15.54
N LEU A 65 -0.41 0.49 14.66
CA LEU A 65 -0.95 -0.49 13.71
C LEU A 65 0.13 -0.97 12.73
N LYS A 66 0.87 -0.02 12.14
CA LYS A 66 1.98 -0.33 11.23
C LYS A 66 3.06 -1.16 11.94
N GLN A 67 3.44 -0.80 13.17
CA GLN A 67 4.45 -1.53 13.93
C GLN A 67 4.01 -2.96 14.24
N ARG A 68 2.74 -3.18 14.61
CA ARG A 68 2.20 -4.53 14.89
C ARG A 68 2.19 -5.38 13.62
N PHE A 69 1.78 -4.80 12.49
CA PHE A 69 1.84 -5.46 11.19
C PHE A 69 3.27 -5.87 10.84
N LEU A 70 4.21 -4.91 10.95
CA LEU A 70 5.63 -5.13 10.72
C LEU A 70 6.18 -6.29 11.56
N ASP A 71 5.89 -6.27 12.86
CA ASP A 71 6.38 -7.29 13.80
C ASP A 71 5.94 -8.69 13.38
N HIS A 72 4.69 -8.86 12.97
CA HIS A 72 4.17 -10.16 12.54
C HIS A 72 4.74 -10.56 11.18
N LEU A 73 4.70 -9.64 10.22
CA LEU A 73 5.15 -9.90 8.86
C LEU A 73 6.63 -10.35 8.80
N ILE A 74 7.49 -9.73 9.63
CA ILE A 74 8.92 -10.09 9.68
C ILE A 74 9.16 -11.33 10.52
N LYS A 75 8.58 -11.40 11.73
CA LYS A 75 8.93 -12.45 12.71
C LYS A 75 8.24 -13.77 12.42
N VAL A 76 7.04 -13.75 11.83
CA VAL A 76 6.21 -14.93 11.59
C VAL A 76 6.17 -15.31 10.12
N GLU A 77 5.97 -14.32 9.24
CA GLU A 77 5.85 -14.56 7.81
C GLU A 77 7.20 -14.41 7.05
N HIS A 78 8.28 -14.02 7.75
CA HIS A 78 9.65 -13.92 7.25
C HIS A 78 9.87 -12.95 6.07
N TRP A 79 9.06 -11.89 6.01
CA TRP A 79 9.27 -10.81 5.04
C TRP A 79 10.42 -9.90 5.48
N ARG A 80 10.93 -9.10 4.53
CA ARG A 80 11.93 -8.07 4.80
C ARG A 80 11.26 -6.70 4.93
N ALA A 81 11.63 -5.94 5.97
CA ALA A 81 11.26 -4.53 6.07
C ALA A 81 12.19 -3.68 5.19
N GLU A 82 11.66 -2.58 4.68
CA GLU A 82 12.43 -1.56 3.96
C GLU A 82 13.33 -2.15 2.87
N GLY A 83 12.75 -2.89 1.98
CA GLY A 83 13.45 -3.45 0.83
C GLY A 83 13.31 -2.52 -0.36
N GLY A 84 14.42 -1.97 -0.84
CA GLY A 84 14.45 -1.22 -2.08
C GLY A 84 14.58 -2.17 -3.26
N PHE A 85 13.65 -2.11 -4.18
CA PHE A 85 13.94 -2.35 -5.57
C PHE A 85 14.42 -1.02 -6.15
N LYS A 86 15.64 -0.98 -6.64
CA LYS A 86 16.15 0.22 -7.31
C LYS A 86 15.59 0.24 -8.71
N ILE A 87 14.75 1.20 -9.00
CA ILE A 87 14.39 1.49 -10.39
C ILE A 87 15.59 2.19 -11.01
N GLU A 88 16.31 1.49 -11.88
CA GLU A 88 17.47 2.08 -12.56
C GLU A 88 16.98 3.16 -13.53
N LYS A 89 17.62 4.32 -13.45
CA LYS A 89 17.24 5.54 -14.19
C LYS A 89 17.32 5.39 -15.71
N SER A 90 18.05 4.41 -16.23
CA SER A 90 18.29 4.18 -17.64
C SER A 90 17.07 3.66 -18.42
N GLU A 91 16.07 3.11 -17.72
CA GLU A 91 14.93 2.45 -18.36
C GLU A 91 13.70 3.33 -18.47
N ILE A 92 13.62 4.43 -17.71
CA ILE A 92 12.49 5.37 -17.78
C ILE A 92 12.85 6.50 -18.75
N GLN A 93 12.55 6.30 -20.02
CA GLN A 93 12.61 7.39 -21.00
C GLN A 93 11.37 8.27 -20.87
N THR A 94 11.55 9.48 -20.35
CA THR A 94 10.47 10.47 -20.36
C THR A 94 10.32 11.05 -21.75
N VAL A 95 9.28 10.67 -22.46
CA VAL A 95 8.93 11.25 -23.76
C VAL A 95 8.06 12.50 -23.52
N VAL A 96 8.71 13.56 -23.07
CA VAL A 96 8.04 14.86 -22.85
C VAL A 96 8.71 15.88 -23.76
N SER A 97 7.89 16.64 -24.49
CA SER A 97 8.36 17.72 -25.35
C SER A 97 8.28 19.04 -24.64
N LEU A 98 9.26 19.90 -24.87
CA LEU A 98 9.24 21.30 -24.42
C LEU A 98 8.26 22.11 -25.24
N TYR A 99 7.66 23.11 -24.64
CA TYR A 99 6.85 24.08 -25.34
C TYR A 99 7.53 25.47 -25.19
N PRO A 100 7.64 26.29 -26.25
CA PRO A 100 7.10 26.12 -27.61
C PRO A 100 8.05 25.41 -28.60
N SER A 101 9.25 25.03 -28.20
CA SER A 101 10.28 24.49 -29.11
C SER A 101 9.94 23.11 -29.68
N LEU A 102 9.10 22.35 -28.99
CA LEU A 102 8.79 20.94 -29.27
C LEU A 102 10.00 19.99 -29.25
N GLU A 103 11.13 20.44 -28.73
CA GLU A 103 12.30 19.60 -28.50
C GLU A 103 12.02 18.62 -27.34
N SER A 104 12.67 17.47 -27.38
CA SER A 104 12.56 16.47 -26.31
C SER A 104 13.19 16.99 -25.02
N TYR A 105 12.47 16.87 -23.91
CA TYR A 105 13.01 17.15 -22.58
C TYR A 105 14.06 16.11 -22.20
N ARG A 106 15.26 16.54 -21.88
CA ARG A 106 16.43 15.66 -21.63
C ARG A 106 17.06 15.81 -20.26
N GLU A 107 16.40 16.41 -19.31
CA GLU A 107 16.96 16.43 -17.95
C GLU A 107 17.02 15.02 -17.35
N PRO A 108 18.11 14.68 -16.63
CA PRO A 108 18.18 13.39 -15.98
C PRO A 108 17.07 13.30 -14.93
N ILE A 109 16.26 12.24 -15.02
CA ILE A 109 15.25 11.93 -14.01
C ILE A 109 16.00 11.49 -12.75
N THR A 110 16.01 12.36 -11.74
CA THR A 110 16.68 12.12 -10.47
C THR A 110 15.75 11.57 -9.39
N SER A 111 14.55 11.13 -9.75
CA SER A 111 13.58 10.65 -8.77
C SER A 111 13.98 9.31 -8.19
N MET A 112 14.48 9.33 -6.98
CA MET A 112 14.50 8.15 -6.14
C MET A 112 13.10 7.99 -5.52
N PHE A 113 12.39 6.93 -5.89
CA PHE A 113 11.04 6.66 -5.34
C PHE A 113 11.08 6.21 -3.87
N GLY A 114 12.27 6.01 -3.29
CA GLY A 114 12.47 5.46 -1.95
C GLY A 114 12.17 3.96 -1.88
N ASP A 115 12.48 3.38 -0.73
CA ASP A 115 12.23 1.97 -0.47
C ASP A 115 10.74 1.70 -0.22
N PHE A 116 10.30 0.49 -0.52
CA PHE A 116 8.97 0.00 -0.11
C PHE A 116 8.95 -0.33 1.38
N ASP A 117 7.82 -0.17 2.02
CA ASP A 117 7.68 -0.51 3.44
C ASP A 117 8.01 -1.98 3.73
N PHE A 118 7.61 -2.89 2.83
CA PHE A 118 7.83 -4.33 2.96
C PHE A 118 8.05 -4.97 1.59
N VAL A 119 8.95 -5.95 1.53
CA VAL A 119 9.22 -6.71 0.33
C VAL A 119 9.41 -8.19 0.64
N THR A 120 9.07 -9.03 -0.33
CA THR A 120 9.42 -10.46 -0.32
C THR A 120 9.57 -10.98 -1.74
N THR A 121 10.15 -12.16 -1.85
CA THR A 121 10.24 -12.88 -3.12
C THR A 121 9.74 -14.29 -2.90
N THR A 122 8.79 -14.74 -3.72
CA THR A 122 8.29 -16.11 -3.64
C THR A 122 9.33 -17.11 -4.13
N PRO A 123 9.20 -18.40 -3.80
CA PRO A 123 10.09 -19.44 -4.35
C PRO A 123 10.09 -19.52 -5.88
N SER A 124 9.02 -19.14 -6.55
CA SER A 124 8.93 -19.08 -8.00
C SER A 124 9.55 -17.81 -8.61
N GLY A 125 10.03 -16.89 -7.77
CA GLY A 125 10.67 -15.65 -8.21
C GLY A 125 9.73 -14.45 -8.38
N LEU A 126 8.47 -14.48 -7.91
CA LEU A 126 7.63 -13.28 -7.89
C LEU A 126 8.15 -12.30 -6.84
N HIS A 127 8.48 -11.09 -7.27
CA HIS A 127 8.85 -10.00 -6.39
C HIS A 127 7.58 -9.24 -5.97
N VAL A 128 7.42 -9.08 -4.66
CA VAL A 128 6.23 -8.48 -4.05
C VAL A 128 6.61 -7.30 -3.19
N ALA A 129 5.89 -6.19 -3.34
CA ALA A 129 6.04 -5.02 -2.49
C ALA A 129 4.71 -4.63 -1.84
N ILE A 130 4.76 -4.22 -0.58
CA ILE A 130 3.63 -3.68 0.17
C ILE A 130 3.96 -2.29 0.68
N GLU A 131 3.02 -1.37 0.53
CA GLU A 131 2.96 -0.06 1.17
C GLU A 131 1.83 -0.04 2.20
N TRP A 132 2.12 0.35 3.42
CA TRP A 132 1.12 0.58 4.47
C TRP A 132 0.86 2.07 4.62
N GLU A 133 -0.33 2.51 4.28
CA GLU A 133 -0.66 3.94 4.33
C GLU A 133 -0.74 4.48 5.76
N THR A 134 0.12 5.43 6.06
CA THR A 134 0.11 6.17 7.34
C THR A 134 0.07 7.68 7.15
N GLY A 135 0.21 8.14 5.93
CA GLY A 135 0.20 9.54 5.55
C GLY A 135 -1.14 10.00 4.97
N ASN A 136 -1.19 11.22 4.50
CA ASN A 136 -2.39 11.80 3.90
C ASN A 136 -2.65 11.23 2.48
N ILE A 137 -3.73 11.66 1.87
CA ILE A 137 -4.13 11.20 0.52
C ILE A 137 -3.03 11.40 -0.53
N SER A 138 -2.22 12.46 -0.43
CA SER A 138 -1.10 12.67 -1.35
C SER A 138 -0.01 11.60 -1.20
N SER A 139 0.21 11.09 0.02
CA SER A 139 1.10 9.95 0.27
C SER A 139 0.54 8.69 -0.37
N SER A 140 -0.77 8.44 -0.25
CA SER A 140 -1.41 7.28 -0.89
C SER A 140 -1.24 7.30 -2.41
N HIS A 141 -1.39 8.46 -3.04
CA HIS A 141 -1.14 8.63 -4.48
C HIS A 141 0.32 8.35 -4.83
N ARG A 142 1.27 8.85 -4.03
CA ARG A 142 2.69 8.58 -4.23
C ARG A 142 3.01 7.09 -4.11
N SER A 143 2.47 6.41 -3.10
CA SER A 143 2.62 4.97 -2.91
C SER A 143 2.04 4.17 -4.08
N MET A 144 0.83 4.49 -4.53
CA MET A 144 0.22 3.85 -5.69
C MET A 144 1.03 4.06 -6.97
N ASN A 145 1.48 5.29 -7.23
CA ASN A 145 2.28 5.59 -8.41
C ASN A 145 3.65 4.86 -8.35
N LYS A 146 4.28 4.80 -7.19
CA LYS A 146 5.53 4.03 -6.99
C LYS A 146 5.33 2.56 -7.30
N LEU A 147 4.28 1.93 -6.77
CA LEU A 147 3.94 0.54 -7.06
C LEU A 147 3.64 0.32 -8.56
N ALA A 148 2.88 1.22 -9.19
CA ALA A 148 2.54 1.11 -10.61
C ALA A 148 3.78 1.22 -11.51
N ILE A 149 4.69 2.14 -11.22
CA ILE A 149 5.96 2.29 -11.95
C ILE A 149 6.84 1.06 -11.79
N ALA A 150 6.97 0.53 -10.57
CA ALA A 150 7.75 -0.68 -10.32
C ALA A 150 7.18 -1.93 -11.03
N LEU A 151 5.85 -1.99 -11.18
CA LEU A 151 5.18 -3.03 -11.99
C LEU A 151 5.43 -2.85 -13.49
N GLU A 152 5.40 -1.61 -13.98
CA GLU A 152 5.66 -1.29 -15.39
C GLU A 152 7.11 -1.59 -15.79
N THR A 153 8.07 -1.29 -14.93
CA THR A 153 9.50 -1.58 -15.15
C THR A 153 9.87 -3.05 -14.89
N GLY A 154 8.93 -3.85 -14.37
CA GLY A 154 9.17 -5.27 -14.06
C GLY A 154 9.98 -5.54 -12.79
N GLU A 155 10.31 -4.49 -12.01
CA GLU A 155 11.03 -4.60 -10.74
C GLU A 155 10.25 -5.40 -9.70
N ILE A 156 8.93 -5.30 -9.73
CA ILE A 156 8.02 -6.14 -8.97
C ILE A 156 6.96 -6.75 -9.89
N GLN A 157 6.37 -7.86 -9.47
CA GLN A 157 5.22 -8.46 -10.13
C GLN A 157 3.94 -8.35 -9.28
N VAL A 158 4.06 -7.98 -8.01
CA VAL A 158 2.90 -7.73 -7.15
C VAL A 158 3.12 -6.46 -6.34
N GLY A 159 2.18 -5.54 -6.43
CA GLY A 159 2.12 -4.32 -5.63
C GLY A 159 0.84 -4.28 -4.79
N VAL A 160 0.97 -4.07 -3.49
CA VAL A 160 -0.16 -3.96 -2.56
C VAL A 160 -0.10 -2.66 -1.79
N LEU A 161 -1.18 -1.88 -1.82
CA LEU A 161 -1.38 -0.75 -0.92
C LEU A 161 -2.40 -1.13 0.15
N ILE A 162 -2.04 -1.02 1.43
CA ILE A 162 -2.96 -1.27 2.55
C ILE A 162 -3.49 0.08 3.06
N VAL A 163 -4.81 0.25 3.06
CA VAL A 163 -5.49 1.48 3.46
C VAL A 163 -6.65 1.20 4.42
N PRO A 164 -6.98 2.14 5.32
CA PRO A 164 -8.15 2.01 6.16
C PRO A 164 -9.44 2.14 5.33
N SER A 165 -10.51 1.53 5.84
CA SER A 165 -11.88 1.88 5.49
C SER A 165 -12.19 3.31 5.89
N ARG A 166 -13.34 3.84 5.49
CA ARG A 166 -13.79 5.15 5.95
C ARG A 166 -14.09 5.15 7.46
N ASP A 167 -14.68 4.06 7.96
CA ASP A 167 -15.05 3.95 9.37
C ASP A 167 -13.81 3.90 10.26
N LEU A 168 -12.82 3.09 9.91
CA LEU A 168 -11.53 3.07 10.62
C LEU A 168 -10.86 4.44 10.58
N TYR A 169 -10.80 5.08 9.41
CA TYR A 169 -10.22 6.42 9.23
C TYR A 169 -10.78 7.45 10.21
N ASP A 170 -12.10 7.44 10.44
CA ASP A 170 -12.75 8.43 11.30
C ASP A 170 -12.27 8.35 12.76
N HIS A 171 -11.68 7.25 13.18
CA HIS A 171 -11.17 7.02 14.55
C HIS A 171 -9.64 7.10 14.67
N LEU A 172 -8.92 7.24 13.54
CA LEU A 172 -7.47 7.37 13.52
C LEU A 172 -7.02 8.83 13.65
N THR A 173 -5.78 9.04 14.10
CA THR A 173 -5.13 10.35 14.06
C THR A 173 -4.76 10.71 12.61
N ASP A 174 -4.69 12.04 12.37
CA ASP A 174 -4.27 12.62 11.11
C ASP A 174 -5.24 12.40 9.93
N ARG A 175 -4.91 12.98 8.82
CA ARG A 175 -5.68 12.81 7.58
C ARG A 175 -5.08 11.68 6.76
N ILE A 176 -5.22 10.46 7.23
CA ILE A 176 -4.71 9.31 6.50
C ILE A 176 -5.55 9.09 5.24
N GLY A 177 -4.88 8.75 4.13
CA GLY A 177 -5.58 8.33 2.93
C GLY A 177 -6.44 7.09 3.20
N ASN A 178 -7.67 7.08 2.71
CA ASN A 178 -8.59 5.96 2.88
C ASN A 178 -9.23 5.56 1.55
N ILE A 179 -9.83 4.37 1.51
CA ILE A 179 -10.36 3.81 0.26
C ILE A 179 -11.43 4.70 -0.38
N LYS A 180 -12.24 5.42 0.40
CA LYS A 180 -13.27 6.29 -0.13
C LYS A 180 -12.68 7.47 -0.91
N GLU A 181 -11.58 8.04 -0.42
CA GLU A 181 -10.87 9.13 -1.10
C GLU A 181 -10.15 8.63 -2.36
N LEU A 182 -9.64 7.39 -2.35
CA LEU A 182 -8.96 6.79 -3.50
C LEU A 182 -9.92 6.32 -4.60
N SER A 183 -11.18 6.07 -4.27
CA SER A 183 -12.15 5.44 -5.21
C SER A 183 -12.29 6.17 -6.54
N GLY A 184 -12.21 7.50 -6.55
CA GLY A 184 -12.28 8.31 -7.77
C GLY A 184 -11.10 8.14 -8.73
N TYR A 185 -9.98 7.58 -8.26
CA TYR A 185 -8.74 7.43 -9.04
C TYR A 185 -8.48 6.01 -9.54
N LEU A 186 -9.27 5.03 -9.10
CA LEU A 186 -9.05 3.60 -9.42
C LEU A 186 -8.96 3.35 -10.92
N ILE A 187 -9.82 4.01 -11.70
CA ILE A 187 -9.85 3.85 -13.17
C ILE A 187 -8.55 4.37 -13.83
N MET A 188 -7.91 5.38 -13.27
CA MET A 188 -6.64 5.88 -13.76
C MET A 188 -5.56 4.81 -13.60
N TRP A 189 -5.41 4.25 -12.41
CA TRP A 189 -4.43 3.19 -12.14
C TRP A 189 -4.74 1.90 -12.91
N GLN A 190 -6.02 1.57 -13.10
CA GLN A 190 -6.41 0.45 -13.95
C GLN A 190 -5.90 0.61 -15.39
N LYS A 191 -5.97 1.83 -15.93
CA LYS A 191 -5.46 2.14 -17.28
C LYS A 191 -3.94 2.05 -17.37
N LEU A 192 -3.21 2.44 -16.33
CA LEU A 192 -1.75 2.29 -16.29
C LEU A 192 -1.33 0.82 -16.46
N GLY A 193 -2.10 -0.12 -15.91
CA GLY A 193 -1.87 -1.55 -16.07
C GLY A 193 -1.91 -2.08 -17.51
N LEU A 194 -2.35 -1.28 -18.50
CA LEU A 194 -2.37 -1.71 -19.91
C LEU A 194 -0.97 -1.93 -20.48
N HIS A 195 0.05 -1.28 -19.94
CA HIS A 195 1.44 -1.37 -20.37
C HIS A 195 2.24 -2.43 -19.60
N VAL A 196 1.70 -2.97 -18.52
CA VAL A 196 2.35 -4.01 -17.71
C VAL A 196 2.21 -5.37 -18.41
N HIS A 197 3.32 -6.05 -18.66
CA HIS A 197 3.32 -7.38 -19.28
C HIS A 197 2.79 -8.46 -18.31
N LYS A 198 3.34 -8.48 -17.11
CA LYS A 198 2.94 -9.40 -16.05
C LYS A 198 2.97 -8.67 -14.71
N GLY A 199 1.83 -8.58 -14.05
CA GLY A 199 1.78 -7.93 -12.74
C GLY A 199 0.37 -7.80 -12.18
N LEU A 200 0.31 -7.64 -10.87
CA LEU A 200 -0.90 -7.51 -10.08
C LEU A 200 -0.79 -6.28 -9.19
N LEU A 201 -1.73 -5.35 -9.31
CA LEU A 201 -1.86 -4.20 -8.41
C LEU A 201 -3.13 -4.32 -7.58
N VAL A 202 -2.98 -4.23 -6.26
CA VAL A 202 -4.06 -4.46 -5.30
C VAL A 202 -4.13 -3.34 -4.28
N ILE A 203 -5.34 -2.97 -3.88
CA ILE A 203 -5.60 -2.18 -2.68
C ILE A 203 -6.31 -3.05 -1.66
N SER A 204 -5.69 -3.29 -0.50
CA SER A 204 -6.29 -4.02 0.62
C SER A 204 -6.89 -3.06 1.63
N VAL A 205 -8.14 -3.29 2.00
CA VAL A 205 -8.91 -2.44 2.91
C VAL A 205 -9.02 -3.11 4.26
N VAL A 206 -8.69 -2.36 5.31
CA VAL A 206 -8.68 -2.83 6.70
C VAL A 206 -9.65 -2.05 7.59
N GLU A 207 -10.10 -2.70 8.67
CA GLU A 207 -11.08 -2.16 9.61
C GLU A 207 -10.74 -2.54 11.06
N HIS A 208 -11.24 -1.76 12.03
CA HIS A 208 -11.21 -2.14 13.44
C HIS A 208 -12.23 -3.23 13.74
N ASP A 209 -12.05 -3.94 14.87
CA ASP A 209 -13.00 -4.95 15.32
C ASP A 209 -14.10 -4.31 16.16
N GLU A 210 -13.72 -3.49 17.14
CA GLU A 210 -14.63 -2.86 18.11
C GLU A 210 -14.27 -1.41 18.37
N LEU A 211 -15.27 -0.65 18.79
CA LEU A 211 -15.12 0.72 19.31
C LEU A 211 -15.51 0.80 20.77
N THR A 212 -14.72 1.54 21.56
CA THR A 212 -15.11 1.95 22.93
C THR A 212 -15.45 3.41 22.96
N ASP A 213 -16.24 3.79 23.89
CA ASP A 213 -16.51 5.18 24.25
C ASP A 213 -15.28 5.87 24.88
#